data_8ef8ed22b3ff02cca84ed33626391c80
#
_entry.id   8ef8ed22b3ff02cca84ed33626391c80
#
_cell.length_a   1.000
_cell.length_b   1.000
_cell.length_c   1.000
_cell.angle_alpha   90.00
_cell.angle_beta   90.00
_cell.angle_gamma   90.00
#
_symmetry.space_group_name_H-M   'P 1'
#
loop_
_entity.id
_entity.type
_entity.pdbx_description
1 polymer ?
#
loop_
_entity_poly.entity_id
_entity_poly.type
_entity_poly.pdbx_seq_one_letter_code
_entity_poly.pdbx_strand_id
1 'polypeptide(L)'
;MNLDEYGGASKGLIWDAIERGLPIEKYIAKKHFSFMTLNYLITVLSAKHNLDDFPFDEYDDDQIRHLLAAVYFQNDWKEWANPKMKHYIMEMFVTVKNPQELLYYYNRGFKYRELLQIYKFINDGFDPKVVDNLNFNFQQMREIRKALRGRLPVKDLANPNLTWKEIRAKRIKAYGHRYGIEFYIKNYDKL
;
A
#
# COMPACT_ATOMS: atom_id res chain seq x y z
N MET A 1 17.06 -6.65 -31.16
CA MET A 1 15.94 -6.20 -30.27
C MET A 1 14.71 -5.95 -31.13
N ASN A 2 13.59 -6.62 -30.86
CA ASN A 2 12.34 -6.36 -31.58
C ASN A 2 11.46 -5.40 -30.76
N LEU A 3 11.29 -4.16 -31.26
CA LEU A 3 10.43 -3.14 -30.62
C LEU A 3 9.01 -3.08 -31.21
N ASP A 4 8.68 -3.98 -32.16
CA ASP A 4 7.40 -3.88 -32.90
C ASP A 4 6.18 -4.08 -31.99
N GLU A 5 6.36 -4.80 -30.90
CA GLU A 5 5.31 -5.03 -29.89
C GLU A 5 5.01 -3.81 -29.02
N TYR A 6 5.90 -2.81 -29.02
CA TYR A 6 5.73 -1.60 -28.21
C TYR A 6 5.00 -0.50 -28.99
N GLY A 7 4.03 0.16 -28.36
CA GLY A 7 3.40 1.36 -28.90
C GLY A 7 4.36 2.55 -28.97
N GLY A 8 4.02 3.56 -29.79
CA GLY A 8 4.91 4.70 -30.06
C GLY A 8 5.47 5.39 -28.81
N ALA A 9 4.65 5.62 -27.79
CA ALA A 9 5.12 6.22 -26.53
C ALA A 9 6.14 5.35 -25.79
N SER A 10 5.92 4.04 -25.74
CA SER A 10 6.88 3.09 -25.14
C SER A 10 8.18 3.02 -25.94
N LYS A 11 8.09 3.02 -27.27
CA LYS A 11 9.27 3.08 -28.13
C LYS A 11 10.10 4.33 -27.84
N GLY A 12 9.46 5.50 -27.73
CA GLY A 12 10.13 6.76 -27.41
C GLY A 12 10.88 6.70 -26.07
N LEU A 13 10.26 6.14 -25.04
CA LEU A 13 10.92 5.94 -23.74
C LEU A 13 12.14 5.01 -23.82
N ILE A 14 12.03 3.91 -24.57
CA ILE A 14 13.13 2.96 -24.74
C ILE A 14 14.30 3.63 -25.47
N TRP A 15 14.03 4.38 -26.55
CA TRP A 15 15.08 5.09 -27.29
C TRP A 15 15.76 6.16 -26.43
N ASP A 16 15.02 6.98 -25.68
CA ASP A 16 15.60 7.94 -24.73
C ASP A 16 16.52 7.26 -23.71
N ALA A 17 16.08 6.11 -23.17
CA ALA A 17 16.88 5.35 -22.23
C ALA A 17 18.20 4.83 -22.86
N ILE A 18 18.16 4.34 -24.11
CA ILE A 18 19.34 3.88 -24.85
C ILE A 18 20.30 5.05 -25.12
N GLU A 19 19.79 6.19 -25.58
CA GLU A 19 20.60 7.40 -25.84
C GLU A 19 21.29 7.89 -24.57
N ARG A 20 20.67 7.70 -23.40
CA ARG A 20 21.24 8.01 -22.08
C ARG A 20 22.22 6.93 -21.59
N GLY A 21 22.47 5.88 -22.36
CA GLY A 21 23.37 4.78 -22.01
C GLY A 21 22.83 3.86 -20.91
N LEU A 22 21.52 3.83 -20.68
CA LEU A 22 20.91 2.91 -19.71
C LEU A 22 20.81 1.50 -20.29
N PRO A 23 21.09 0.44 -19.52
CA PRO A 23 21.11 -0.94 -20.00
C PRO A 23 19.70 -1.54 -20.17
N ILE A 24 18.75 -0.76 -20.71
CA ILE A 24 17.33 -1.14 -20.81
C ILE A 24 17.14 -2.37 -21.70
N GLU A 25 17.95 -2.52 -22.76
CA GLU A 25 17.88 -3.62 -23.71
C GLU A 25 17.99 -5.00 -23.04
N LYS A 26 18.83 -5.10 -22.01
CA LYS A 26 19.01 -6.31 -21.20
C LYS A 26 17.71 -6.82 -20.58
N TYR A 27 16.82 -5.92 -20.22
CA TYR A 27 15.57 -6.23 -19.51
C TYR A 27 14.40 -6.42 -20.45
N ILE A 28 14.25 -5.56 -21.47
CA ILE A 28 13.17 -5.70 -22.46
C ILE A 28 13.37 -6.90 -23.40
N ALA A 29 14.58 -7.43 -23.50
CA ALA A 29 14.84 -8.70 -24.22
C ALA A 29 14.23 -9.91 -23.47
N LYS A 30 14.03 -9.82 -22.17
CA LYS A 30 13.50 -10.90 -21.33
C LYS A 30 11.98 -10.89 -21.25
N LYS A 31 11.37 -9.71 -21.22
CA LYS A 31 9.95 -9.54 -20.98
C LYS A 31 9.42 -8.26 -21.61
N HIS A 32 8.21 -8.34 -22.14
CA HIS A 32 7.46 -7.16 -22.55
C HIS A 32 6.88 -6.44 -21.33
N PHE A 33 7.07 -5.12 -21.25
CA PHE A 33 6.60 -4.28 -20.18
C PHE A 33 5.57 -3.26 -20.65
N SER A 34 4.57 -2.96 -19.85
CA SER A 34 3.69 -1.83 -20.08
C SER A 34 4.45 -0.50 -20.01
N PHE A 35 3.86 0.56 -20.58
CA PHE A 35 4.41 1.91 -20.51
C PHE A 35 4.73 2.34 -19.08
N MET A 36 3.84 2.06 -18.13
CA MET A 36 4.04 2.41 -16.73
C MET A 36 5.21 1.66 -16.08
N THR A 37 5.33 0.37 -16.36
CA THR A 37 6.43 -0.45 -15.84
C THR A 37 7.78 -0.03 -16.45
N LEU A 38 7.80 0.31 -17.76
CA LEU A 38 8.99 0.89 -18.40
C LEU A 38 9.46 2.18 -17.73
N ASN A 39 8.53 3.09 -17.37
CA ASN A 39 8.89 4.31 -16.65
C ASN A 39 9.57 4.03 -15.31
N TYR A 40 9.02 3.08 -14.52
CA TYR A 40 9.67 2.67 -13.26
C TYR A 40 11.02 2.02 -13.49
N LEU A 41 11.14 1.13 -14.50
CA LEU A 41 12.40 0.49 -14.85
C LEU A 41 13.47 1.53 -15.21
N ILE A 42 13.15 2.47 -16.08
CA ILE A 42 14.05 3.56 -16.47
C ILE A 42 14.43 4.42 -15.26
N THR A 43 13.48 4.74 -14.39
CA THR A 43 13.72 5.50 -13.16
C THR A 43 14.73 4.80 -12.25
N VAL A 44 14.53 3.50 -12.01
CA VAL A 44 15.42 2.67 -11.18
C VAL A 44 16.82 2.56 -11.79
N LEU A 45 16.92 2.35 -13.11
CA LEU A 45 18.19 2.30 -13.83
C LEU A 45 18.91 3.66 -13.81
N SER A 46 18.19 4.76 -13.97
CA SER A 46 18.73 6.12 -13.89
C SER A 46 19.28 6.44 -12.50
N ALA A 47 18.67 5.89 -11.46
CA ALA A 47 19.16 5.97 -10.08
C ALA A 47 20.31 4.98 -9.78
N LYS A 48 20.79 4.26 -10.80
CA LYS A 48 21.92 3.30 -10.74
C LYS A 48 21.68 2.11 -9.79
N HIS A 49 20.43 1.74 -9.55
CA HIS A 49 20.14 0.50 -8.81
C HIS A 49 20.48 -0.72 -9.68
N ASN A 50 21.09 -1.73 -9.07
CA ASN A 50 21.36 -3.01 -9.72
C ASN A 50 20.08 -3.88 -9.70
N LEU A 51 19.71 -4.40 -10.88
CA LEU A 51 18.58 -5.29 -11.09
C LEU A 51 18.99 -6.69 -11.62
N ASP A 52 20.28 -7.07 -11.49
CA ASP A 52 20.77 -8.31 -12.05
C ASP A 52 20.07 -9.54 -11.48
N ASP A 53 19.78 -9.55 -10.18
CA ASP A 53 19.08 -10.61 -9.46
C ASP A 53 17.57 -10.35 -9.31
N PHE A 54 17.03 -9.39 -10.08
CA PHE A 54 15.61 -9.07 -9.98
C PHE A 54 14.78 -10.14 -10.72
N PRO A 55 13.75 -10.74 -10.06
CA PRO A 55 13.04 -11.92 -10.56
C PRO A 55 11.91 -11.54 -11.54
N PHE A 56 12.25 -10.96 -12.68
CA PHE A 56 11.27 -10.52 -13.69
C PHE A 56 10.32 -11.62 -14.16
N ASP A 57 10.78 -12.87 -14.20
CA ASP A 57 10.00 -13.99 -14.74
C ASP A 57 8.98 -14.55 -13.74
N GLU A 58 9.14 -14.25 -12.45
CA GLU A 58 8.28 -14.77 -11.39
C GLU A 58 7.00 -13.93 -11.17
N TYR A 59 7.00 -12.68 -11.63
CA TYR A 59 5.96 -11.70 -11.34
C TYR A 59 5.29 -11.20 -12.62
N ASP A 60 4.01 -10.85 -12.54
CA ASP A 60 3.33 -10.15 -13.63
C ASP A 60 3.78 -8.68 -13.75
N ASP A 61 3.36 -8.00 -14.82
CA ASP A 61 3.81 -6.63 -15.12
C ASP A 61 3.40 -5.63 -14.03
N ASP A 62 2.19 -5.72 -13.50
CA ASP A 62 1.72 -4.86 -12.42
C ASP A 62 2.49 -5.10 -11.11
N GLN A 63 2.79 -6.36 -10.80
CA GLN A 63 3.61 -6.72 -9.65
C GLN A 63 5.03 -6.17 -9.79
N ILE A 64 5.65 -6.35 -10.97
CA ILE A 64 6.99 -5.83 -11.28
C ILE A 64 7.04 -4.32 -11.06
N ARG A 65 6.04 -3.57 -11.51
CA ARG A 65 5.94 -2.14 -11.30
C ARG A 65 6.05 -1.76 -9.81
N HIS A 66 5.33 -2.46 -8.93
CA HIS A 66 5.40 -2.21 -7.49
C HIS A 66 6.74 -2.62 -6.88
N LEU A 67 7.34 -3.71 -7.35
CA LEU A 67 8.67 -4.12 -6.89
C LEU A 67 9.75 -3.12 -7.34
N LEU A 68 9.69 -2.61 -8.56
CA LEU A 68 10.60 -1.55 -9.02
C LEU A 68 10.42 -0.26 -8.20
N ALA A 69 9.19 0.10 -7.85
CA ALA A 69 8.94 1.20 -6.93
C ALA A 69 9.56 0.95 -5.55
N ALA A 70 9.46 -0.28 -5.02
CA ALA A 70 10.08 -0.65 -3.75
C ALA A 70 11.62 -0.53 -3.82
N VAL A 71 12.25 -0.98 -4.92
CA VAL A 71 13.69 -0.79 -5.16
C VAL A 71 14.05 0.71 -5.16
N TYR A 72 13.30 1.53 -5.87
CA TYR A 72 13.53 2.98 -5.95
C TYR A 72 13.44 3.66 -4.58
N PHE A 73 12.47 3.28 -3.75
CA PHE A 73 12.30 3.79 -2.39
C PHE A 73 13.20 3.09 -1.35
N GLN A 74 14.10 2.21 -1.78
CA GLN A 74 15.00 1.42 -0.91
C GLN A 74 14.25 0.61 0.15
N ASN A 75 13.05 0.15 -0.19
CA ASN A 75 12.27 -0.77 0.63
C ASN A 75 12.76 -2.20 0.36
N ASP A 76 13.02 -2.98 1.40
CA ASP A 76 13.45 -4.37 1.24
C ASP A 76 12.27 -5.26 0.81
N TRP A 77 11.99 -5.25 -0.48
CA TRP A 77 10.89 -6.02 -1.07
C TRP A 77 11.06 -7.54 -0.91
N LYS A 78 12.29 -8.05 -0.78
CA LYS A 78 12.57 -9.49 -0.64
C LYS A 78 11.95 -10.08 0.63
N GLU A 79 11.75 -9.25 1.65
CA GLU A 79 11.15 -9.69 2.91
C GLU A 79 9.65 -9.94 2.84
N TRP A 80 8.93 -9.33 1.90
CA TRP A 80 7.46 -9.39 1.84
C TRP A 80 6.91 -9.81 0.48
N ALA A 81 7.65 -9.66 -0.61
CA ALA A 81 7.15 -9.94 -1.95
C ALA A 81 6.89 -11.43 -2.16
N ASN A 82 5.76 -11.74 -2.75
CA ASN A 82 5.35 -13.09 -3.09
C ASN A 82 4.57 -13.07 -4.41
N PRO A 83 4.92 -13.90 -5.42
CA PRO A 83 4.22 -13.95 -6.70
C PRO A 83 2.72 -14.24 -6.61
N LYS A 84 2.27 -14.87 -5.51
CA LYS A 84 0.83 -15.09 -5.24
C LYS A 84 0.11 -13.87 -4.67
N MET A 85 0.86 -12.85 -4.23
CA MET A 85 0.29 -11.62 -3.69
C MET A 85 -0.29 -10.77 -4.83
N LYS A 86 -1.52 -10.31 -4.67
CA LYS A 86 -2.14 -9.41 -5.65
C LYS A 86 -1.41 -8.07 -5.71
N HIS A 87 -1.21 -7.52 -6.91
CA HIS A 87 -0.48 -6.27 -7.14
C HIS A 87 -0.98 -5.10 -6.27
N TYR A 88 -2.31 -4.95 -6.07
CA TYR A 88 -2.89 -3.89 -5.23
C TYR A 88 -2.60 -4.07 -3.73
N ILE A 89 -2.19 -5.28 -3.29
CA ILE A 89 -1.67 -5.50 -1.93
C ILE A 89 -0.19 -5.10 -1.89
N MET A 90 0.59 -5.45 -2.92
CA MET A 90 1.99 -5.03 -3.03
C MET A 90 2.15 -3.50 -2.96
N GLU A 91 1.23 -2.75 -3.58
CA GLU A 91 1.19 -1.29 -3.49
C GLU A 91 1.20 -0.77 -2.04
N MET A 92 0.47 -1.43 -1.14
CA MET A 92 0.48 -1.06 0.28
C MET A 92 1.84 -1.28 0.92
N PHE A 93 2.53 -2.38 0.56
CA PHE A 93 3.87 -2.69 1.10
C PHE A 93 4.94 -1.69 0.66
N VAL A 94 4.84 -1.15 -0.54
CA VAL A 94 5.77 -0.12 -1.04
C VAL A 94 5.74 1.15 -0.18
N THR A 95 4.59 1.51 0.38
CA THR A 95 4.38 2.82 1.02
C THR A 95 4.09 2.77 2.52
N VAL A 96 3.97 1.56 3.09
CA VAL A 96 3.73 1.41 4.53
C VAL A 96 4.99 1.71 5.35
N LYS A 97 4.84 2.35 6.50
CA LYS A 97 5.95 2.66 7.40
C LYS A 97 6.64 1.44 8.01
N ASN A 98 5.89 0.35 8.19
CA ASN A 98 6.40 -0.89 8.77
C ASN A 98 5.87 -2.08 7.93
N PRO A 99 6.62 -2.54 6.91
CA PRO A 99 6.22 -3.65 6.05
C PRO A 99 6.06 -4.97 6.82
N GLN A 100 6.92 -5.24 7.81
CA GLN A 100 6.88 -6.47 8.60
C GLN A 100 5.60 -6.57 9.43
N GLU A 101 5.17 -5.46 10.01
CA GLU A 101 3.92 -5.43 10.75
C GLU A 101 2.71 -5.67 9.81
N LEU A 102 2.70 -5.07 8.63
CA LEU A 102 1.65 -5.33 7.63
C LEU A 102 1.66 -6.79 7.17
N LEU A 103 2.86 -7.37 6.96
CA LEU A 103 3.04 -8.77 6.57
C LEU A 103 2.46 -9.74 7.62
N TYR A 104 2.65 -9.46 8.90
CA TYR A 104 2.05 -10.23 9.98
C TYR A 104 0.53 -10.35 9.80
N TYR A 105 -0.18 -9.25 9.55
CA TYR A 105 -1.62 -9.25 9.36
C TYR A 105 -2.06 -9.88 8.03
N TYR A 106 -1.29 -9.68 6.96
CA TYR A 106 -1.52 -10.36 5.68
C TYR A 106 -1.48 -11.88 5.85
N ASN A 107 -0.46 -12.40 6.52
CA ASN A 107 -0.29 -13.84 6.76
C ASN A 107 -1.36 -14.42 7.69
N ARG A 108 -1.96 -13.62 8.55
CA ARG A 108 -3.11 -14.01 9.37
C ARG A 108 -4.43 -14.12 8.60
N GLY A 109 -4.45 -13.73 7.33
CA GLY A 109 -5.62 -13.88 6.46
C GLY A 109 -6.62 -12.72 6.51
N PHE A 110 -6.21 -11.53 6.96
CA PHE A 110 -7.02 -10.33 6.80
C PHE A 110 -7.28 -10.08 5.32
N LYS A 111 -8.55 -9.84 4.95
CA LYS A 111 -8.93 -9.57 3.57
C LYS A 111 -8.49 -8.16 3.16
N TYR A 112 -8.47 -7.89 1.87
CA TYR A 112 -7.99 -6.62 1.32
C TYR A 112 -8.53 -5.36 2.03
N ARG A 113 -9.86 -5.30 2.27
CA ARG A 113 -10.47 -4.11 2.87
C ARG A 113 -10.05 -3.90 4.33
N GLU A 114 -9.94 -4.96 5.09
CA GLU A 114 -9.46 -4.96 6.47
C GLU A 114 -7.95 -4.66 6.50
N LEU A 115 -7.17 -5.30 5.63
CA LEU A 115 -5.73 -5.05 5.49
C LEU A 115 -5.43 -3.59 5.12
N LEU A 116 -6.27 -2.97 4.28
CA LEU A 116 -6.18 -1.55 3.98
C LEU A 116 -6.43 -0.66 5.22
N GLN A 117 -7.27 -1.09 6.16
CA GLN A 117 -7.40 -0.37 7.43
C GLN A 117 -6.16 -0.57 8.31
N ILE A 118 -5.62 -1.79 8.42
CA ILE A 118 -4.36 -2.06 9.12
C ILE A 118 -3.22 -1.19 8.57
N TYR A 119 -3.03 -1.17 7.25
CA TYR A 119 -2.10 -0.27 6.58
C TYR A 119 -2.25 1.19 7.02
N LYS A 120 -3.50 1.66 7.10
CA LYS A 120 -3.80 3.02 7.55
C LYS A 120 -3.53 3.23 9.04
N PHE A 121 -3.74 2.22 9.91
CA PHE A 121 -3.35 2.28 11.31
C PHE A 121 -1.85 2.47 11.46
N ILE A 122 -1.05 1.64 10.77
CA ILE A 122 0.41 1.68 10.79
C ILE A 122 0.92 3.06 10.31
N ASN A 123 0.38 3.56 9.20
CA ASN A 123 0.81 4.86 8.66
C ASN A 123 0.39 6.06 9.51
N ASP A 124 -0.74 5.96 10.21
CA ASP A 124 -1.17 6.96 11.20
C ASP A 124 -0.37 6.88 12.51
N GLY A 125 0.45 5.84 12.70
CA GLY A 125 1.22 5.61 13.93
C GLY A 125 0.40 5.02 15.07
N PHE A 126 -0.71 4.34 14.76
CA PHE A 126 -1.53 3.64 15.76
C PHE A 126 -1.17 2.16 15.80
N ASP A 127 -1.24 1.54 16.99
CA ASP A 127 -1.04 0.11 17.17
C ASP A 127 -2.24 -0.67 16.58
N PRO A 128 -2.05 -1.47 15.50
CA PRO A 128 -3.12 -2.26 14.90
C PRO A 128 -3.65 -3.38 15.80
N LYS A 129 -2.95 -3.73 16.90
CA LYS A 129 -3.41 -4.74 17.87
C LYS A 129 -4.78 -4.43 18.44
N VAL A 130 -5.18 -3.17 18.47
CA VAL A 130 -6.53 -2.73 18.89
C VAL A 130 -7.63 -3.40 18.06
N VAL A 131 -7.36 -3.75 16.81
CA VAL A 131 -8.29 -4.37 15.86
C VAL A 131 -7.78 -5.73 15.37
N ASP A 132 -6.87 -6.37 16.11
CA ASP A 132 -6.30 -7.68 15.78
C ASP A 132 -7.26 -8.83 16.06
N ASN A 133 -8.41 -8.79 15.38
CA ASN A 133 -9.42 -9.85 15.43
C ASN A 133 -10.09 -9.94 14.04
N LEU A 134 -10.06 -11.12 13.42
CA LEU A 134 -10.63 -11.37 12.10
C LEU A 134 -12.15 -11.17 12.02
N ASN A 135 -12.83 -11.06 13.16
CA ASN A 135 -14.25 -10.73 13.21
C ASN A 135 -14.56 -9.25 13.03
N PHE A 136 -13.55 -8.37 13.09
CA PHE A 136 -13.73 -6.98 12.69
C PHE A 136 -13.90 -6.86 11.18
N ASN A 137 -14.91 -6.12 10.73
CA ASN A 137 -14.99 -5.69 9.35
C ASN A 137 -14.30 -4.31 9.15
N PHE A 138 -14.01 -3.97 7.91
CA PHE A 138 -13.30 -2.73 7.58
C PHE A 138 -14.03 -1.45 8.04
N GLN A 139 -15.37 -1.46 8.16
CA GLN A 139 -16.16 -0.32 8.61
C GLN A 139 -15.97 -0.08 10.11
N GLN A 140 -15.98 -1.14 10.91
CA GLN A 140 -15.69 -1.08 12.34
C GLN A 140 -14.28 -0.57 12.59
N MET A 141 -13.28 -1.16 11.90
CA MET A 141 -11.88 -0.73 11.98
C MET A 141 -11.71 0.76 11.62
N ARG A 142 -12.40 1.23 10.58
CA ARG A 142 -12.38 2.64 10.18
C ARG A 142 -12.92 3.56 11.27
N GLU A 143 -14.02 3.20 11.94
CA GLU A 143 -14.60 4.01 13.02
C GLU A 143 -13.69 4.03 14.26
N ILE A 144 -13.05 2.89 14.59
CA ILE A 144 -12.06 2.81 15.68
C ILE A 144 -10.84 3.70 15.36
N ARG A 145 -10.32 3.65 14.13
CA ARG A 145 -9.21 4.51 13.70
C ARG A 145 -9.55 6.00 13.78
N LYS A 146 -10.77 6.39 13.41
CA LYS A 146 -11.26 7.75 13.59
C LYS A 146 -11.31 8.17 15.06
N ALA A 147 -11.70 7.26 15.97
CA ALA A 147 -11.67 7.53 17.40
C ALA A 147 -10.24 7.78 17.91
N LEU A 148 -9.28 6.96 17.48
CA LEU A 148 -7.85 7.16 17.81
C LEU A 148 -7.30 8.48 17.29
N ARG A 149 -7.61 8.86 16.05
CA ARG A 149 -7.25 10.18 15.51
C ARG A 149 -7.79 11.33 16.36
N GLY A 150 -8.99 11.15 16.91
CA GLY A 150 -9.58 12.09 17.86
C GLY A 150 -9.10 11.92 19.29
N ARG A 151 -8.07 11.13 19.55
CA ARG A 151 -7.52 10.85 20.87
C ARG A 151 -8.58 10.35 21.87
N LEU A 152 -9.61 9.65 21.41
CA LEU A 152 -10.61 9.04 22.26
C LEU A 152 -10.13 7.68 22.79
N PRO A 153 -10.54 7.29 24.00
CA PRO A 153 -10.31 5.94 24.49
C PRO A 153 -11.09 4.94 23.64
N VAL A 154 -10.43 3.88 23.13
CA VAL A 154 -11.04 2.92 22.22
C VAL A 154 -11.39 1.57 22.88
N LYS A 155 -11.07 1.39 24.16
CA LYS A 155 -11.30 0.14 24.90
C LYS A 155 -12.73 -0.37 24.73
N ASP A 156 -13.73 0.50 24.85
CA ASP A 156 -15.16 0.15 24.76
C ASP A 156 -15.69 0.19 23.30
N LEU A 157 -14.88 0.68 22.36
CA LEU A 157 -15.20 0.72 20.94
C LEU A 157 -14.64 -0.48 20.19
N ALA A 158 -13.48 -0.99 20.63
CA ALA A 158 -12.79 -2.12 20.01
C ALA A 158 -13.44 -3.48 20.39
N ASN A 159 -14.73 -3.59 20.12
CA ASN A 159 -15.51 -4.80 20.32
C ASN A 159 -16.11 -5.26 18.98
N PRO A 160 -15.70 -6.43 18.43
CA PRO A 160 -16.19 -6.92 17.14
C PRO A 160 -17.68 -7.27 17.12
N ASN A 161 -18.31 -7.43 18.29
CA ASN A 161 -19.77 -7.66 18.41
C ASN A 161 -20.60 -6.39 18.21
N LEU A 162 -19.99 -5.19 18.29
CA LEU A 162 -20.67 -3.94 17.99
C LEU A 162 -20.73 -3.73 16.48
N THR A 163 -21.88 -3.31 15.97
CA THR A 163 -21.97 -2.83 14.59
C THR A 163 -21.15 -1.56 14.39
N TRP A 164 -20.70 -1.27 13.16
CA TRP A 164 -20.00 -0.03 12.87
C TRP A 164 -20.86 1.22 13.19
N LYS A 165 -22.19 1.12 13.11
CA LYS A 165 -23.12 2.19 13.48
C LYS A 165 -23.09 2.48 14.98
N GLU A 166 -23.04 1.45 15.80
CA GLU A 166 -22.93 1.57 17.26
C GLU A 166 -21.57 2.15 17.66
N ILE A 167 -20.48 1.67 17.05
CA ILE A 167 -19.15 2.23 17.26
C ILE A 167 -19.13 3.71 16.90
N ARG A 168 -19.70 4.07 15.74
CA ARG A 168 -19.82 5.47 15.30
C ARG A 168 -20.64 6.31 16.29
N ALA A 169 -21.79 5.83 16.75
CA ALA A 169 -22.62 6.55 17.71
C ALA A 169 -21.89 6.78 19.03
N LYS A 170 -21.23 5.77 19.57
CA LYS A 170 -20.40 5.87 20.79
C LYS A 170 -19.25 6.87 20.58
N ARG A 171 -18.56 6.82 19.43
CA ARG A 171 -17.49 7.76 19.09
C ARG A 171 -18.00 9.20 19.05
N ILE A 172 -19.13 9.46 18.39
CA ILE A 172 -19.76 10.79 18.31
C ILE A 172 -20.11 11.31 19.70
N LYS A 173 -20.73 10.48 20.54
CA LYS A 173 -21.06 10.82 21.91
C LYS A 173 -19.81 11.19 22.72
N ALA A 174 -18.76 10.38 22.62
CA ALA A 174 -17.50 10.64 23.32
C ALA A 174 -16.82 11.94 22.84
N TYR A 175 -16.92 12.30 21.56
CA TYR A 175 -16.48 13.58 21.02
C TYR A 175 -17.25 14.75 21.61
N GLY A 176 -18.58 14.66 21.61
CA GLY A 176 -19.44 15.69 22.20
C GLY A 176 -19.11 15.96 23.66
N HIS A 177 -18.85 14.91 24.43
CA HIS A 177 -18.42 15.05 25.83
C HIS A 177 -17.04 15.69 25.98
N ARG A 178 -16.10 15.40 25.07
CA ARG A 178 -14.70 15.87 25.21
C ARG A 178 -14.48 17.27 24.64
N TYR A 179 -15.12 17.61 23.55
CA TYR A 179 -14.82 18.82 22.77
C TYR A 179 -16.00 19.77 22.59
N GLY A 180 -17.20 19.38 23.06
CA GLY A 180 -18.44 20.10 22.79
C GLY A 180 -19.03 19.81 21.41
N ILE A 181 -20.34 19.93 21.30
CA ILE A 181 -21.09 19.60 20.07
C ILE A 181 -20.71 20.54 18.91
N GLU A 182 -20.45 21.82 19.19
CA GLU A 182 -20.07 22.80 18.17
C GLU A 182 -18.73 22.48 17.50
N PHE A 183 -17.74 22.02 18.26
CA PHE A 183 -16.45 21.58 17.73
C PHE A 183 -16.62 20.37 16.79
N TYR A 184 -17.51 19.44 17.16
CA TYR A 184 -17.80 18.27 16.35
C TYR A 184 -18.44 18.66 15.02
N ILE A 185 -19.47 19.51 15.02
CA ILE A 185 -20.16 19.96 13.79
C ILE A 185 -19.16 20.64 12.83
N LYS A 186 -18.29 21.49 13.35
CA LYS A 186 -17.28 22.23 12.56
C LYS A 186 -16.21 21.32 11.92
N ASN A 187 -15.94 20.17 12.48
CA ASN A 187 -14.86 19.27 12.06
C ASN A 187 -15.34 17.89 11.58
N TYR A 188 -16.65 17.74 11.37
CA TYR A 188 -17.27 16.43 11.04
C TYR A 188 -16.62 15.72 9.85
N ASP A 189 -16.30 16.46 8.78
CA ASP A 189 -15.73 15.91 7.54
C ASP A 189 -14.23 15.57 7.66
N LYS A 190 -13.56 16.11 8.68
CA LYS A 190 -12.13 15.87 8.94
C LYS A 190 -11.87 14.71 9.90
N LEU A 191 -12.89 14.25 10.60
CA LEU A 191 -12.86 13.19 11.62
C LEU A 191 -13.47 11.89 11.05
#